data_0302240a5b48780f3397817bbde4f10a
#
_entry.id   0302240a5b48780f3397817bbde4f10a
#
_cell.length_a   1.000
_cell.length_b   1.000
_cell.length_c   1.000
_cell.angle_alpha   90.00
_cell.angle_beta   90.00
_cell.angle_gamma   90.00
#
_symmetry.space_group_name_H-M   'P 1'
#
loop_
_entity.id
_entity.type
_entity.pdbx_description
1 polymer ?
#
loop_
_entity_poly.entity_id
_entity_poly.type
_entity_poly.pdbx_seq_one_letter_code
_entity_poly.pdbx_strand_id
1 'polypeptide(L)'
;MSDSRDLLRHTLATLAYRAEKVLRDPPAGFAQQRFGTSGRTPTEIVSHLGDLVEWGTRMANGDHKWEAGLTTDWTSACDRFFRGLAAFDAALTTSTFTPHSPGVIFQGPIADSLTHVGQLSLLRGMAGGAIKPESYARAEIAVGRVGTDQSAKRKEFDGDASAERPKKD
;
A
#
# COMPACT_ATOMS: atom_id res chain seq x y z
N MET A 1 19.10 -5.83 15.36
CA MET A 1 18.78 -4.66 14.49
C MET A 1 18.66 -5.05 13.01
N SER A 2 19.42 -6.01 12.50
CA SER A 2 19.25 -6.55 11.13
C SER A 2 17.84 -7.08 10.90
N ASP A 3 17.35 -7.96 11.76
CA ASP A 3 16.05 -8.62 11.63
C ASP A 3 14.86 -7.62 11.58
N SER A 4 14.88 -6.58 12.42
CA SER A 4 13.81 -5.57 12.42
C SER A 4 13.82 -4.71 11.16
N ARG A 5 14.99 -4.38 10.64
CA ARG A 5 15.14 -3.64 9.37
C ARG A 5 14.61 -4.46 8.21
N ASP A 6 15.02 -5.72 8.14
CA ASP A 6 14.61 -6.63 7.08
C ASP A 6 13.10 -6.87 7.12
N LEU A 7 12.51 -6.99 8.31
CA LEU A 7 11.06 -7.09 8.50
C LEU A 7 10.34 -5.83 8.00
N LEU A 8 10.82 -4.62 8.37
CA LEU A 8 10.20 -3.37 7.90
C LEU A 8 10.28 -3.24 6.38
N ARG A 9 11.44 -3.53 5.79
CA ARG A 9 11.62 -3.48 4.34
C ARG A 9 10.76 -4.53 3.64
N HIS A 10 10.64 -5.73 4.18
CA HIS A 10 9.71 -6.74 3.67
C HIS A 10 8.25 -6.29 3.77
N THR A 11 7.91 -5.58 4.84
CA THR A 11 6.56 -5.02 5.01
C THR A 11 6.27 -3.93 3.98
N LEU A 12 7.26 -3.08 3.64
CA LEU A 12 7.10 -2.10 2.55
C LEU A 12 6.91 -2.78 1.19
N ALA A 13 7.66 -3.85 0.91
CA ALA A 13 7.47 -4.64 -0.30
C ALA A 13 6.07 -5.30 -0.34
N THR A 14 5.57 -5.76 0.82
CA THR A 14 4.22 -6.29 0.96
C THR A 14 3.15 -5.22 0.73
N LEU A 15 3.37 -4.01 1.26
CA LEU A 15 2.50 -2.86 1.04
C LEU A 15 2.46 -2.48 -0.45
N ALA A 16 3.62 -2.41 -1.12
CA ALA A 16 3.71 -2.12 -2.55
C ALA A 16 2.96 -3.16 -3.40
N TYR A 17 3.15 -4.44 -3.11
CA TYR A 17 2.48 -5.54 -3.78
C TYR A 17 0.94 -5.44 -3.68
N ARG A 18 0.42 -5.19 -2.48
CA ARG A 18 -1.01 -5.05 -2.24
C ARG A 18 -1.58 -3.77 -2.87
N ALA A 19 -0.85 -2.67 -2.75
CA ALA A 19 -1.27 -1.38 -3.30
C ALA A 19 -1.31 -1.41 -4.83
N GLU A 20 -0.28 -1.96 -5.48
CA GLU A 20 -0.26 -2.07 -6.95
C GLU A 20 -1.52 -2.80 -7.47
N LYS A 21 -1.87 -3.90 -6.84
CA LYS A 21 -3.05 -4.69 -7.20
C LYS A 21 -4.37 -3.91 -7.07
N VAL A 22 -4.46 -3.06 -6.07
CA VAL A 22 -5.65 -2.23 -5.81
C VAL A 22 -5.69 -1.00 -6.73
N LEU A 23 -4.54 -0.40 -7.02
CA LEU A 23 -4.44 0.87 -7.74
C LEU A 23 -4.42 0.70 -9.27
N ARG A 24 -3.98 -0.45 -9.77
CA ARG A 24 -3.91 -0.78 -11.19
C ARG A 24 -5.30 -0.85 -11.81
N ASP A 25 -5.46 -0.25 -12.99
CA ASP A 25 -6.67 -0.34 -13.82
C ASP A 25 -7.98 -0.12 -13.02
N PRO A 26 -8.17 1.02 -12.36
CA PRO A 26 -9.37 1.27 -11.58
C PRO A 26 -10.62 1.34 -12.47
N PRO A 27 -11.81 0.99 -11.96
CA PRO A 27 -13.07 1.20 -12.69
C PRO A 27 -13.23 2.65 -13.11
N ALA A 28 -13.94 2.88 -14.23
CA ALA A 28 -14.22 4.23 -14.70
C ALA A 28 -14.93 5.05 -13.60
N GLY A 29 -14.45 6.26 -13.37
CA GLY A 29 -15.00 7.18 -12.35
C GLY A 29 -14.58 6.85 -10.91
N PHE A 30 -13.97 5.71 -10.64
CA PHE A 30 -13.59 5.29 -9.29
C PHE A 30 -12.76 6.33 -8.54
N ALA A 31 -11.77 6.88 -9.21
CA ALA A 31 -10.80 7.81 -8.62
C ALA A 31 -11.44 8.99 -7.87
N GLN A 32 -12.55 9.52 -8.39
CA GLN A 32 -13.25 10.69 -7.82
C GLN A 32 -14.58 10.33 -7.16
N GLN A 33 -14.95 9.06 -7.11
CA GLN A 33 -16.21 8.62 -6.52
C GLN A 33 -16.20 8.83 -5.02
N ARG A 34 -17.29 9.43 -4.49
CA ARG A 34 -17.52 9.52 -3.04
C ARG A 34 -18.42 8.38 -2.59
N PHE A 35 -17.97 7.70 -1.56
CA PHE A 35 -18.72 6.61 -0.91
C PHE A 35 -19.27 7.12 0.42
N GLY A 36 -20.58 7.37 0.46
CA GLY A 36 -21.25 7.99 1.61
C GLY A 36 -21.12 9.52 1.62
N THR A 37 -21.62 10.14 2.67
CA THR A 37 -21.78 11.60 2.76
C THR A 37 -20.54 12.37 3.19
N SER A 38 -19.58 11.70 3.85
CA SER A 38 -18.38 12.34 4.42
C SER A 38 -17.08 11.57 4.12
N GLY A 39 -17.13 10.56 3.25
CA GLY A 39 -15.96 9.76 2.91
C GLY A 39 -14.98 10.50 2.00
N ARG A 40 -13.68 10.17 2.14
CA ARG A 40 -12.65 10.57 1.18
C ARG A 40 -12.89 9.89 -0.16
N THR A 41 -12.54 10.55 -1.26
CA THR A 41 -12.42 9.89 -2.55
C THR A 41 -11.22 8.95 -2.57
N PRO A 42 -11.19 7.93 -3.46
CA PRO A 42 -9.99 7.11 -3.64
C PRO A 42 -8.72 7.92 -3.92
N THR A 43 -8.79 8.98 -4.72
CA THR A 43 -7.64 9.86 -4.96
C THR A 43 -7.16 10.55 -3.68
N GLU A 44 -8.08 11.03 -2.84
CA GLU A 44 -7.71 11.64 -1.55
C GLU A 44 -7.07 10.62 -0.60
N ILE A 45 -7.49 9.35 -0.64
CA ILE A 45 -6.86 8.27 0.13
C ILE A 45 -5.45 7.97 -0.40
N VAL A 46 -5.26 7.88 -1.72
CA VAL A 46 -3.93 7.66 -2.30
C VAL A 46 -2.99 8.83 -2.05
N SER A 47 -3.50 10.08 -2.11
CA SER A 47 -2.72 11.26 -1.72
C SER A 47 -2.23 11.14 -0.27
N HIS A 48 -3.09 10.72 0.65
CA HIS A 48 -2.72 10.50 2.04
C HIS A 48 -1.73 9.33 2.21
N LEU A 49 -1.81 8.27 1.40
CA LEU A 49 -0.78 7.24 1.37
C LEU A 49 0.60 7.83 1.00
N GLY A 50 0.65 8.79 0.08
CA GLY A 50 1.85 9.55 -0.22
C GLY A 50 2.42 10.28 1.00
N ASP A 51 1.54 10.95 1.77
CA ASP A 51 1.95 11.65 3.00
C ASP A 51 2.55 10.67 4.04
N LEU A 52 1.92 9.50 4.20
CA LEU A 52 2.37 8.47 5.16
C LEU A 52 3.75 7.92 4.83
N VAL A 53 4.03 7.60 3.56
CA VAL A 53 5.34 7.05 3.17
C VAL A 53 6.44 8.12 3.22
N GLU A 54 6.12 9.37 2.94
CA GLU A 54 7.04 10.50 3.11
C GLU A 54 7.34 10.76 4.59
N TRP A 55 6.32 10.68 5.45
CA TRP A 55 6.52 10.75 6.90
C TRP A 55 7.39 9.60 7.40
N GLY A 56 7.14 8.37 6.94
CA GLY A 56 7.96 7.21 7.27
C GLY A 56 9.42 7.38 6.85
N THR A 57 9.67 7.98 5.68
CA THR A 57 11.01 8.33 5.21
C THR A 57 11.70 9.31 6.17
N ARG A 58 10.99 10.35 6.60
CA ARG A 58 11.53 11.32 7.58
C ARG A 58 11.84 10.65 8.92
N MET A 59 10.91 9.83 9.44
CA MET A 59 11.13 9.10 10.68
C MET A 59 12.34 8.16 10.61
N ALA A 60 12.55 7.47 9.48
CA ALA A 60 13.72 6.62 9.29
C ALA A 60 15.03 7.42 9.29
N ASN A 61 14.99 8.69 8.89
CA ASN A 61 16.10 9.64 8.91
C ASN A 61 16.20 10.46 10.23
N GLY A 62 15.36 10.16 11.22
CA GLY A 62 15.40 10.82 12.53
C GLY A 62 14.57 12.11 12.64
N ASP A 63 13.82 12.49 11.61
CA ASP A 63 12.91 13.64 11.62
C ASP A 63 11.47 13.20 11.87
N HIS A 64 10.77 13.86 12.79
CA HIS A 64 9.40 13.54 13.17
C HIS A 64 8.34 14.42 12.48
N LYS A 65 8.77 15.33 11.63
CA LYS A 65 7.87 16.33 11.05
C LYS A 65 6.81 15.68 10.14
N TRP A 66 5.54 15.84 10.51
CA TRP A 66 4.41 15.55 9.63
C TRP A 66 4.16 16.73 8.68
N GLU A 67 4.06 16.45 7.40
CA GLU A 67 3.62 17.39 6.38
C GLU A 67 2.60 16.71 5.49
N ALA A 68 1.39 17.25 5.47
CA ALA A 68 0.37 16.78 4.56
C ALA A 68 0.46 17.54 3.23
N GLY A 69 0.39 16.81 2.12
CA GLY A 69 0.22 17.34 0.78
C GLY A 69 -1.13 16.94 0.21
N LEU A 70 -1.60 17.66 -0.79
CA LEU A 70 -2.79 17.29 -1.53
C LEU A 70 -2.44 17.08 -3.00
N THR A 71 -2.64 15.83 -3.46
CA THR A 71 -2.56 15.49 -4.88
C THR A 71 -3.96 15.14 -5.35
N THR A 72 -4.48 15.88 -6.30
CA THR A 72 -5.90 15.79 -6.75
C THR A 72 -6.08 14.95 -8.00
N ASP A 73 -4.99 14.62 -8.69
CA ASP A 73 -4.97 13.72 -9.84
C ASP A 73 -4.57 12.30 -9.43
N TRP A 74 -5.32 11.31 -9.88
CA TRP A 74 -5.12 9.90 -9.55
C TRP A 74 -3.73 9.38 -9.92
N THR A 75 -3.30 9.62 -11.16
CA THR A 75 -2.01 9.13 -11.65
C THR A 75 -0.87 9.75 -10.86
N SER A 76 -0.91 11.06 -10.66
CA SER A 76 0.08 11.78 -9.87
C SER A 76 0.13 11.32 -8.42
N ALA A 77 -1.03 11.01 -7.82
CA ALA A 77 -1.10 10.49 -6.45
C ALA A 77 -0.48 9.08 -6.36
N CYS A 78 -0.77 8.20 -7.30
CA CYS A 78 -0.17 6.87 -7.38
C CYS A 78 1.35 6.95 -7.57
N ASP A 79 1.82 7.79 -8.49
CA ASP A 79 3.24 7.98 -8.75
C ASP A 79 3.97 8.54 -7.53
N ARG A 80 3.37 9.49 -6.82
CA ARG A 80 3.92 10.04 -5.57
C ARG A 80 4.05 8.95 -4.50
N PHE A 81 3.02 8.13 -4.32
CA PHE A 81 3.03 7.04 -3.36
C PHE A 81 4.14 6.02 -3.66
N PHE A 82 4.27 5.53 -4.89
CA PHE A 82 5.31 4.55 -5.22
C PHE A 82 6.72 5.11 -5.17
N ARG A 83 6.93 6.36 -5.56
CA ARG A 83 8.23 7.06 -5.36
C ARG A 83 8.54 7.23 -3.88
N GLY A 84 7.54 7.57 -3.07
CA GLY A 84 7.68 7.66 -1.62
C GLY A 84 8.04 6.32 -0.98
N LEU A 85 7.44 5.21 -1.43
CA LEU A 85 7.81 3.86 -0.97
C LEU A 85 9.27 3.53 -1.27
N ALA A 86 9.76 3.87 -2.47
CA ALA A 86 11.15 3.64 -2.84
C ALA A 86 12.12 4.48 -1.97
N ALA A 87 11.77 5.72 -1.70
CA ALA A 87 12.54 6.59 -0.80
C ALA A 87 12.52 6.06 0.64
N PHE A 88 11.38 5.55 1.11
CA PHE A 88 11.25 4.99 2.45
C PHE A 88 12.08 3.70 2.60
N ASP A 89 12.00 2.78 1.63
CA ASP A 89 12.83 1.57 1.63
C ASP A 89 14.32 1.91 1.64
N ALA A 90 14.75 2.87 0.82
CA ALA A 90 16.13 3.34 0.79
C ALA A 90 16.55 3.94 2.14
N ALA A 91 15.71 4.78 2.77
CA ALA A 91 16.00 5.35 4.09
C ALA A 91 16.16 4.27 5.17
N LEU A 92 15.35 3.22 5.12
CA LEU A 92 15.48 2.09 6.07
C LEU A 92 16.81 1.36 5.95
N THR A 93 17.48 1.35 4.79
CA THR A 93 18.76 0.64 4.63
C THR A 93 19.85 1.22 5.53
N THR A 94 19.83 2.52 5.78
CA THR A 94 20.84 3.25 6.55
C THR A 94 20.33 3.78 7.89
N SER A 95 19.03 3.63 8.19
CA SER A 95 18.44 4.13 9.44
C SER A 95 19.14 3.57 10.66
N THR A 96 19.43 4.45 11.62
CA THR A 96 19.90 4.08 12.96
C THR A 96 18.77 3.76 13.93
N PHE A 97 17.52 4.00 13.48
CA PHE A 97 16.31 3.89 14.31
C PHE A 97 16.35 4.78 15.56
N THR A 98 16.91 5.96 15.40
CA THR A 98 17.01 6.98 16.44
C THR A 98 16.52 8.33 15.88
N PRO A 99 15.57 8.99 16.56
CA PRO A 99 14.92 8.64 17.82
C PRO A 99 13.76 7.62 17.68
N HIS A 100 13.41 7.20 16.46
CA HIS A 100 12.23 6.37 16.18
C HIS A 100 12.60 4.89 16.10
N SER A 101 12.09 4.09 17.03
CA SER A 101 12.28 2.64 17.00
C SER A 101 11.58 1.98 15.79
N PRO A 102 12.01 0.79 15.36
CA PRO A 102 11.32 0.02 14.32
C PRO A 102 9.82 -0.18 14.59
N GLY A 103 9.45 -0.38 15.86
CA GLY A 103 8.06 -0.53 16.26
C GLY A 103 7.23 0.73 16.04
N VAL A 104 7.77 1.91 16.33
CA VAL A 104 7.10 3.20 16.10
C VAL A 104 6.92 3.46 14.59
N ILE A 105 7.94 3.15 13.79
CA ILE A 105 7.87 3.27 12.32
C ILE A 105 6.82 2.30 11.75
N PHE A 106 6.72 1.09 12.30
CA PHE A 106 5.69 0.14 11.90
C PHE A 106 4.29 0.62 12.25
N GLN A 107 4.04 0.96 13.54
CA GLN A 107 2.69 1.28 14.04
C GLN A 107 2.10 2.57 13.43
N GLY A 108 2.94 3.54 13.08
CA GLY A 108 2.53 4.78 12.43
C GLY A 108 2.39 4.59 10.91
N PRO A 109 3.36 5.05 10.12
CA PRO A 109 3.21 5.16 8.67
C PRO A 109 2.90 3.84 7.96
N ILE A 110 3.43 2.70 8.43
CA ILE A 110 3.27 1.42 7.72
C ILE A 110 1.89 0.81 7.98
N ALA A 111 1.49 0.67 9.24
CA ALA A 111 0.22 0.05 9.60
C ALA A 111 -0.97 0.88 9.10
N ASP A 112 -0.87 2.21 9.16
CA ASP A 112 -1.89 3.10 8.62
C ASP A 112 -1.99 2.97 7.09
N SER A 113 -0.86 2.91 6.38
CA SER A 113 -0.87 2.65 4.93
C SER A 113 -1.54 1.32 4.56
N LEU A 114 -1.27 0.24 5.30
CA LEU A 114 -1.93 -1.05 5.08
C LEU A 114 -3.44 -0.96 5.28
N THR A 115 -3.88 -0.20 6.28
CA THR A 115 -5.31 0.05 6.55
C THR A 115 -5.96 0.78 5.38
N HIS A 116 -5.32 1.83 4.86
CA HIS A 116 -5.83 2.60 3.72
C HIS A 116 -5.85 1.80 2.41
N VAL A 117 -4.88 0.93 2.16
CA VAL A 117 -4.92 0.00 1.02
C VAL A 117 -6.10 -0.97 1.15
N GLY A 118 -6.41 -1.44 2.35
CA GLY A 118 -7.61 -2.24 2.62
C GLY A 118 -8.91 -1.48 2.34
N GLN A 119 -8.99 -0.21 2.73
CA GLN A 119 -10.12 0.67 2.42
C GLN A 119 -10.29 0.83 0.91
N LEU A 120 -9.22 1.12 0.17
CA LEU A 120 -9.27 1.23 -1.30
C LEU A 120 -9.74 -0.07 -1.96
N SER A 121 -9.31 -1.22 -1.46
CA SER A 121 -9.76 -2.53 -1.95
C SER A 121 -11.27 -2.72 -1.76
N LEU A 122 -11.79 -2.35 -0.58
CA LEU A 122 -13.23 -2.40 -0.29
C LEU A 122 -14.02 -1.46 -1.20
N LEU A 123 -13.60 -0.19 -1.30
CA LEU A 123 -14.25 0.82 -2.13
C LEU A 123 -14.25 0.40 -3.60
N ARG A 124 -13.15 -0.19 -4.07
CA ARG A 124 -13.06 -0.74 -5.44
C ARG A 124 -14.06 -1.86 -5.68
N GLY A 125 -14.24 -2.75 -4.70
CA GLY A 125 -15.28 -3.78 -4.74
C GLY A 125 -16.69 -3.18 -4.83
N MET A 126 -16.97 -2.15 -4.04
CA MET A 126 -18.24 -1.42 -4.07
C MET A 126 -18.50 -0.70 -5.40
N ALA A 127 -17.44 -0.29 -6.10
CA ALA A 127 -17.52 0.30 -7.44
C ALA A 127 -17.61 -0.76 -8.58
N GLY A 128 -17.76 -2.03 -8.26
CA GLY A 128 -17.89 -3.11 -9.26
C GLY A 128 -16.57 -3.61 -9.85
N GLY A 129 -15.42 -3.13 -9.33
CA GLY A 129 -14.09 -3.52 -9.80
C GLY A 129 -13.31 -4.36 -8.78
N ALA A 130 -13.96 -5.32 -8.12
CA ALA A 130 -13.33 -6.15 -7.12
C ALA A 130 -12.05 -6.83 -7.64
N ILE A 131 -10.99 -6.81 -6.83
CA ILE A 131 -9.77 -7.55 -7.13
C ILE A 131 -9.95 -9.04 -6.82
N LYS A 132 -9.30 -9.90 -7.60
CA LYS A 132 -9.34 -11.34 -7.35
C LYS A 132 -8.68 -11.66 -6.00
N PRO A 133 -9.28 -12.56 -5.19
CA PRO A 133 -8.66 -13.01 -3.95
C PRO A 133 -7.39 -13.82 -4.24
N GLU A 134 -6.43 -13.71 -3.34
CA GLU A 134 -5.20 -14.50 -3.41
C GLU A 134 -4.71 -14.88 -2.01
N SER A 135 -3.84 -15.87 -1.95
CA SER A 135 -3.08 -16.20 -0.75
C SER A 135 -1.78 -15.41 -0.73
N TYR A 136 -1.76 -14.29 -0.01
CA TYR A 136 -0.55 -13.46 0.12
C TYR A 136 0.64 -14.21 0.73
N ALA A 137 0.40 -15.29 1.47
CA ALA A 137 1.47 -16.17 1.96
C ALA A 137 2.23 -16.90 0.84
N ARG A 138 1.63 -17.00 -0.35
CA ARG A 138 2.23 -17.62 -1.54
C ARG A 138 2.75 -16.60 -2.55
N ALA A 139 2.52 -15.32 -2.32
CA ALA A 139 2.97 -14.26 -3.21
C ALA A 139 4.52 -14.15 -3.20
N GLU A 140 5.10 -13.87 -4.36
CA GLU A 140 6.54 -13.65 -4.49
C GLU A 140 6.88 -12.19 -4.15
N ILE A 141 6.89 -11.88 -2.87
CA ILE A 141 7.22 -10.56 -2.36
C ILE A 141 8.71 -10.52 -2.03
N ALA A 142 9.45 -9.63 -2.69
CA ALA A 142 10.89 -9.48 -2.53
C ALA A 142 11.23 -8.13 -1.90
N VAL A 143 12.10 -8.13 -0.89
CA VAL A 143 12.63 -6.91 -0.27
C VAL A 143 13.25 -6.01 -1.35
N GLY A 144 12.93 -4.73 -1.31
CA GLY A 144 13.38 -3.75 -2.30
C GLY A 144 12.48 -3.63 -3.55
N ARG A 145 11.53 -4.54 -3.76
CA ARG A 145 10.53 -4.42 -4.83
C ARG A 145 9.35 -3.59 -4.33
N VAL A 146 9.48 -2.28 -4.38
CA VAL A 146 8.51 -1.31 -3.81
C VAL A 146 7.86 -0.41 -4.88
N GLY A 147 8.06 -0.69 -6.17
CA GLY A 147 7.43 0.01 -7.29
C GLY A 147 6.19 -0.70 -7.83
N THR A 148 5.77 -0.30 -9.03
CA THR A 148 4.64 -0.89 -9.76
C THR A 148 4.97 -2.19 -10.47
N ASP A 149 6.27 -2.48 -10.68
CA ASP A 149 6.73 -3.76 -11.25
C ASP A 149 6.74 -4.84 -10.17
N GLN A 150 5.60 -5.49 -9.99
CA GLN A 150 5.40 -6.54 -9.02
C GLN A 150 5.52 -7.94 -9.64
N SER A 151 5.70 -8.95 -8.80
CA SER A 151 5.78 -10.34 -9.28
C SER A 151 4.51 -10.74 -10.02
N ALA A 152 4.73 -11.54 -11.05
CA ALA A 152 3.71 -11.90 -12.01
C ALA A 152 2.45 -12.50 -11.36
N LYS A 153 1.35 -12.29 -12.06
CA LYS A 153 -0.02 -12.74 -11.75
C LYS A 153 -0.18 -14.25 -11.48
N ARG A 154 0.84 -15.06 -11.77
CA ARG A 154 0.82 -16.52 -11.58
C ARG A 154 0.56 -16.97 -10.14
N LYS A 155 0.68 -16.08 -9.16
CA LYS A 155 0.37 -16.36 -7.74
C LYS A 155 -1.01 -15.85 -7.35
N GLU A 156 -1.65 -15.07 -8.20
CA GLU A 156 -3.05 -14.75 -8.04
C GLU A 156 -3.88 -16.00 -8.32
N PHE A 157 -4.96 -16.19 -7.58
CA PHE A 157 -5.95 -17.20 -7.93
C PHE A 157 -6.66 -16.74 -9.20
N ASP A 158 -6.10 -17.09 -10.36
CA ASP A 158 -6.73 -16.85 -11.65
C ASP A 158 -7.88 -17.85 -11.92
N GLY A 159 -7.91 -18.93 -11.15
CA GLY A 159 -9.01 -19.86 -11.16
C GLY A 159 -10.27 -19.22 -10.58
N ASP A 160 -11.41 -19.58 -11.10
CA ASP A 160 -12.70 -19.35 -10.48
C ASP A 160 -12.74 -20.02 -9.11
N ALA A 161 -12.20 -19.32 -8.10
CA ALA A 161 -12.38 -19.74 -6.70
C ALA A 161 -13.86 -19.82 -6.33
N SER A 162 -14.75 -19.27 -7.17
CA SER A 162 -16.19 -19.47 -7.13
C SER A 162 -16.65 -20.87 -7.60
N ALA A 163 -15.87 -21.53 -8.47
CA ALA A 163 -16.23 -22.86 -8.99
C ALA A 163 -15.88 -23.99 -8.01
N GLU A 164 -14.99 -23.74 -7.05
CA GLU A 164 -14.54 -24.76 -6.09
C GLU A 164 -15.17 -24.65 -4.69
N ARG A 165 -16.09 -23.71 -4.47
CA ARG A 165 -16.86 -23.74 -3.23
C ARG A 165 -17.87 -24.87 -3.31
N PRO A 166 -17.76 -25.92 -2.47
CA PRO A 166 -18.80 -26.89 -2.38
C PRO A 166 -20.10 -26.17 -2.06
N LYS A 167 -21.14 -26.40 -2.86
CA LYS A 167 -22.48 -25.96 -2.54
C LYS A 167 -22.79 -26.52 -1.17
N LYS A 168 -23.04 -25.66 -0.19
CA LYS A 168 -23.63 -26.12 1.07
C LYS A 168 -25.03 -26.55 0.75
N ASP A 169 -25.27 -27.86 0.82
CA ASP A 169 -26.59 -28.45 0.87
C ASP A 169 -27.32 -27.98 2.12
#